data_eb6077615d05afefd3d7205d539b48f9
#
_entry.id   eb6077615d05afefd3d7205d539b48f9
#
_cell.length_a   1.000
_cell.length_b   1.000
_cell.length_c   1.000
_cell.angle_alpha   90.00
_cell.angle_beta   90.00
_cell.angle_gamma   90.00
#
_symmetry.space_group_name_H-M   'P 1'
#
loop_
_entity.id
_entity.type
_entity.pdbx_description
1 polymer ?
#
loop_
_entity_poly.entity_id
_entity_poly.type
_entity_poly.pdbx_seq_one_letter_code
_entity_poly.pdbx_strand_id
1 'polypeptide(L)'
;MRAKYLGLDLPSPIIVSSSPYTSNVKRVEQCAASGAGAVVLKSIFEEQILHHAAALDTVSDSAYGDAEVYLQRYLGEDYKAGFLRLVQEARSKTELPVIASINCVVDKGDWIEYATALA
;
A
#
# COMPACT_ATOMS: atom_id res chain seq x y z
N MET A 1 16.89 -18.08 14.30
CA MET A 1 15.93 -18.07 15.42
C MET A 1 14.55 -17.81 14.83
N ARG A 2 13.66 -18.79 14.86
CA ARG A 2 12.29 -18.65 14.31
C ARG A 2 11.38 -17.92 15.29
N ALA A 3 10.42 -17.17 14.78
CA ALA A 3 9.41 -16.47 15.57
C ALA A 3 8.01 -16.68 14.96
N LYS A 4 6.96 -16.39 15.73
CA LYS A 4 5.58 -16.35 15.24
C LYS A 4 4.98 -14.98 15.47
N TYR A 5 4.31 -14.45 14.46
CA TYR A 5 3.63 -13.16 14.52
C TYR A 5 2.41 -13.15 13.59
N LEU A 6 1.25 -12.75 14.09
CA LEU A 6 -0.02 -12.71 13.34
C LEU A 6 -0.38 -14.05 12.64
N GLY A 7 -0.04 -15.19 13.26
CA GLY A 7 -0.25 -16.50 12.65
C GLY A 7 0.80 -16.91 11.59
N LEU A 8 1.76 -16.04 11.29
CA LEU A 8 2.83 -16.27 10.34
C LEU A 8 4.05 -16.87 11.04
N ASP A 9 4.67 -17.88 10.42
CA ASP A 9 5.96 -18.41 10.84
C ASP A 9 7.07 -17.59 10.20
N LEU A 10 7.82 -16.85 11.03
CA LEU A 10 8.89 -15.97 10.58
C LEU A 10 10.25 -16.69 10.67
N PRO A 11 11.07 -16.63 9.62
CA PRO A 11 12.44 -17.18 9.65
C PRO A 11 13.36 -16.46 10.64
N SER A 12 13.06 -15.21 10.97
CA SER A 12 13.78 -14.39 11.94
C SER A 12 12.80 -13.50 12.72
N PRO A 13 13.12 -13.04 13.95
CA PRO A 13 12.26 -12.16 14.73
C PRO A 13 12.30 -10.71 14.26
N ILE A 14 13.07 -10.37 13.23
CA ILE A 14 13.24 -8.99 12.76
C ILE A 14 12.20 -8.69 11.70
N ILE A 15 11.34 -7.73 11.98
CA ILE A 15 10.34 -7.23 11.03
C ILE A 15 10.75 -5.83 10.57
N VAL A 16 10.88 -5.64 9.26
CA VAL A 16 11.15 -4.32 8.68
C VAL A 16 9.85 -3.52 8.69
N SER A 17 9.85 -2.39 9.37
CA SER A 17 8.66 -1.56 9.54
C SER A 17 8.27 -0.78 8.28
N SER A 18 7.00 -0.36 8.23
CA SER A 18 6.48 0.51 7.18
C SER A 18 7.28 1.81 7.09
N SER A 19 7.82 2.10 5.91
CA SER A 19 8.63 3.29 5.65
C SER A 19 8.75 3.55 4.14
N PRO A 20 9.27 4.70 3.70
CA PRO A 20 9.59 4.92 2.29
C PRO A 20 10.53 3.86 1.71
N TYR A 21 11.35 3.21 2.53
CA TYR A 21 12.23 2.12 2.10
C TYR A 21 11.43 0.91 1.58
N THR A 22 10.31 0.58 2.20
CA THR A 22 9.48 -0.58 1.84
C THR A 22 8.42 -0.27 0.78
N SER A 23 8.55 0.84 0.04
CA SER A 23 7.69 1.20 -1.10
C SER A 23 8.15 0.64 -2.45
N ASN A 24 9.27 -0.10 -2.46
CA ASN A 24 9.90 -0.58 -3.68
C ASN A 24 10.26 -2.06 -3.57
N VAL A 25 9.89 -2.84 -4.58
CA VAL A 25 10.10 -4.31 -4.61
C VAL A 25 11.58 -4.69 -4.48
N LYS A 26 12.49 -3.98 -5.16
CA LYS A 26 13.94 -4.26 -5.05
C LYS A 26 14.45 -4.12 -3.62
N ARG A 27 13.93 -3.18 -2.87
CA ARG A 27 14.29 -2.98 -1.45
C ARG A 27 13.69 -4.07 -0.57
N VAL A 28 12.50 -4.55 -0.90
CA VAL A 28 11.90 -5.73 -0.23
C VAL A 28 12.76 -6.97 -0.46
N GLU A 29 13.24 -7.19 -1.67
CA GLU A 29 14.20 -8.26 -1.98
C GLU A 29 15.51 -8.13 -1.17
N GLN A 30 16.02 -6.91 -1.00
CA GLN A 30 17.19 -6.64 -0.16
C GLN A 30 16.93 -6.95 1.32
N CYS A 31 15.73 -6.64 1.84
CA CYS A 31 15.33 -7.01 3.19
C CYS A 31 15.35 -8.54 3.37
N ALA A 32 14.80 -9.27 2.40
CA ALA A 32 14.80 -10.73 2.40
C ALA A 32 16.22 -11.29 2.39
N ALA A 33 17.08 -10.79 1.50
CA ALA A 33 18.48 -11.20 1.40
C ALA A 33 19.29 -10.90 2.66
N SER A 34 18.90 -9.85 3.41
CA SER A 34 19.54 -9.46 4.68
C SER A 34 19.05 -10.23 5.90
N GLY A 35 18.14 -11.19 5.72
CA GLY A 35 17.65 -12.06 6.81
C GLY A 35 16.49 -11.49 7.63
N ALA A 36 15.73 -10.56 7.08
CA ALA A 36 14.48 -10.13 7.69
C ALA A 36 13.50 -11.30 7.83
N GLY A 37 12.67 -11.28 8.87
CA GLY A 37 11.63 -12.28 9.11
C GLY A 37 10.31 -11.95 8.41
N ALA A 38 10.02 -10.65 8.26
CA ALA A 38 8.88 -10.12 7.52
C ALA A 38 9.13 -8.67 7.11
N VAL A 39 8.32 -8.16 6.21
CA VAL A 39 8.32 -6.76 5.81
C VAL A 39 6.92 -6.18 5.86
N VAL A 40 6.78 -4.99 6.44
CA VAL A 40 5.57 -4.18 6.36
C VAL A 40 5.77 -3.16 5.24
N LEU A 41 4.94 -3.22 4.21
CA LEU A 41 5.01 -2.28 3.09
C LEU A 41 4.67 -0.85 3.56
N LYS A 42 5.17 0.15 2.84
CA LYS A 42 4.80 1.54 3.09
C LYS A 42 3.29 1.67 3.10
N SER A 43 2.75 2.25 4.16
CA SER A 43 1.30 2.41 4.33
C SER A 43 0.68 3.18 3.16
N ILE A 44 -0.48 2.73 2.73
CA ILE A 44 -1.38 3.50 1.89
C ILE A 44 -2.30 4.34 2.79
N PHE A 45 -2.40 5.63 2.53
CA PHE A 45 -3.19 6.58 3.28
C PHE A 45 -4.32 7.12 2.41
N GLU A 46 -5.54 7.11 2.92
CA GLU A 46 -6.69 7.70 2.25
C GLU A 46 -6.48 9.20 1.97
N GLU A 47 -5.84 9.90 2.89
CA GLU A 47 -5.50 11.33 2.73
C GLU A 47 -4.59 11.57 1.52
N GLN A 48 -3.66 10.67 1.20
CA GLN A 48 -2.82 10.79 0.01
C GLN A 48 -3.61 10.59 -1.27
N ILE A 49 -4.62 9.74 -1.25
CA ILE A 49 -5.55 9.55 -2.36
C ILE A 49 -6.35 10.84 -2.58
N LEU A 50 -6.84 11.45 -1.50
CA LEU A 50 -7.61 12.69 -1.53
C LEU A 50 -6.74 13.90 -1.87
N HIS A 51 -5.50 13.97 -1.37
CA HIS A 51 -4.56 15.07 -1.68
C HIS A 51 -4.07 15.05 -3.13
N HIS A 52 -3.85 13.91 -3.72
CA HIS A 52 -3.54 13.82 -5.16
C HIS A 52 -4.70 14.35 -6.01
N ALA A 53 -5.91 14.11 -5.56
CA ALA A 53 -7.11 14.64 -6.17
C ALA A 53 -7.21 16.18 -6.01
N ALA A 54 -6.96 16.71 -4.81
CA ALA A 54 -7.04 18.14 -4.51
C ALA A 54 -5.90 18.97 -5.12
N ALA A 55 -4.71 18.42 -5.35
CA ALA A 55 -3.59 19.11 -6.00
C ALA A 55 -3.89 19.46 -7.47
N LEU A 56 -4.84 18.78 -8.10
CA LEU A 56 -5.33 19.08 -9.44
C LEU A 56 -6.44 20.15 -9.44
N ASP A 57 -7.10 20.36 -8.28
CA ASP A 57 -8.13 21.36 -8.08
C ASP A 57 -7.61 22.80 -8.24
N THR A 58 -6.32 23.02 -7.96
CA THR A 58 -5.71 24.35 -8.08
C THR A 58 -5.43 24.78 -9.53
N VAL A 59 -5.68 23.91 -10.51
CA VAL A 59 -5.40 24.18 -11.93
C VAL A 59 -6.67 24.47 -12.74
N SER A 60 -7.87 24.17 -12.23
CA SER A 60 -9.13 24.44 -12.96
C SER A 60 -10.05 25.36 -12.19
N ASP A 61 -9.91 26.64 -12.47
CA ASP A 61 -10.97 27.62 -12.21
C ASP A 61 -12.15 27.33 -13.16
N SER A 62 -13.26 26.93 -12.56
CA SER A 62 -14.63 26.92 -13.10
C SER A 62 -14.89 26.33 -14.49
N ALA A 63 -15.58 25.23 -14.57
CA ALA A 63 -16.68 24.83 -15.49
C ALA A 63 -16.92 23.31 -15.64
N TYR A 64 -16.16 22.43 -14.97
CA TYR A 64 -16.24 20.98 -15.22
C TYR A 64 -16.34 20.14 -13.93
N GLY A 65 -17.33 20.41 -13.08
CA GLY A 65 -17.54 19.68 -11.83
C GLY A 65 -17.62 18.15 -11.97
N ASP A 66 -18.18 17.65 -13.08
CA ASP A 66 -18.29 16.21 -13.33
C ASP A 66 -16.95 15.59 -13.78
N ALA A 67 -16.13 16.33 -14.52
CA ALA A 67 -14.81 15.87 -14.96
C ALA A 67 -13.84 15.76 -13.79
N GLU A 68 -13.97 16.63 -12.80
CA GLU A 68 -13.14 16.68 -11.61
C GLU A 68 -13.40 15.49 -10.68
N VAL A 69 -14.67 15.20 -10.42
CA VAL A 69 -15.07 14.00 -9.64
C VAL A 69 -14.59 12.72 -10.33
N TYR A 70 -14.67 12.68 -11.65
CA TYR A 70 -14.19 11.52 -12.43
C TYR A 70 -12.68 11.38 -12.32
N LEU A 71 -11.91 12.46 -12.42
CA LEU A 71 -10.47 12.48 -12.32
C LEU A 71 -9.98 12.07 -10.93
N GLN A 72 -10.63 12.56 -9.86
CA GLN A 72 -10.35 12.18 -8.48
C GLN A 72 -10.54 10.69 -8.27
N ARG A 73 -11.62 10.12 -8.80
CA ARG A 73 -11.89 8.69 -8.71
C ARG A 73 -10.85 7.88 -9.49
N TYR A 74 -10.49 8.32 -10.68
CA TYR A 74 -9.49 7.64 -11.52
C TYR A 74 -8.10 7.60 -10.87
N LEU A 75 -7.64 8.70 -10.29
CA LEU A 75 -6.34 8.78 -9.60
C LEU A 75 -6.33 7.96 -8.31
N GLY A 76 -7.44 7.93 -7.58
CA GLY A 76 -7.59 7.07 -6.41
C GLY A 76 -7.53 5.59 -6.78
N GLU A 77 -8.17 5.19 -7.87
CA GLU A 77 -8.13 3.82 -8.39
C GLU A 77 -6.72 3.43 -8.86
N ASP A 78 -6.01 4.32 -9.55
CA ASP A 78 -4.64 4.07 -10.00
C ASP A 78 -3.66 3.92 -8.82
N TYR A 79 -3.82 4.71 -7.77
CA TYR A 79 -3.03 4.59 -6.55
C TYR A 79 -3.28 3.27 -5.82
N LYS A 80 -4.54 2.86 -5.68
CA LYS A 80 -4.92 1.56 -5.12
C LYS A 80 -4.39 0.40 -5.95
N ALA A 81 -4.52 0.47 -7.27
CA ALA A 81 -4.01 -0.54 -8.19
C ALA A 81 -2.47 -0.64 -8.13
N GLY A 82 -1.77 0.47 -7.98
CA GLY A 82 -0.33 0.52 -7.77
C GLY A 82 0.11 -0.20 -6.51
N PHE A 83 -0.60 -0.02 -5.42
CA PHE A 83 -0.33 -0.70 -4.15
C PHE A 83 -0.60 -2.21 -4.24
N LEU A 84 -1.70 -2.62 -4.87
CA LEU A 84 -2.00 -4.04 -5.13
C LEU A 84 -0.89 -4.70 -5.95
N ARG A 85 -0.41 -4.03 -7.01
CA ARG A 85 0.73 -4.52 -7.80
C ARG A 85 1.99 -4.67 -6.95
N LEU A 86 2.30 -3.70 -6.08
CA LEU A 86 3.44 -3.77 -5.16
C LEU A 86 3.35 -5.00 -4.25
N VAL A 87 2.18 -5.28 -3.67
CA VAL A 87 1.94 -6.47 -2.82
C VAL A 87 2.16 -7.75 -3.62
N GLN A 88 1.57 -7.86 -4.81
CA GLN A 88 1.68 -9.03 -5.68
C GLN A 88 3.13 -9.29 -6.11
N GLU A 89 3.84 -8.25 -6.53
CA GLU A 89 5.24 -8.37 -6.94
C GLU A 89 6.15 -8.72 -5.77
N ALA A 90 5.97 -8.12 -4.60
CA ALA A 90 6.74 -8.45 -3.41
C ALA A 90 6.55 -9.93 -3.02
N ARG A 91 5.30 -10.43 -3.05
CA ARG A 91 4.99 -11.83 -2.77
C ARG A 91 5.55 -12.79 -3.82
N SER A 92 5.58 -12.39 -5.09
CA SER A 92 6.08 -13.25 -6.17
C SER A 92 7.61 -13.35 -6.21
N LYS A 93 8.31 -12.32 -5.73
CA LYS A 93 9.78 -12.23 -5.80
C LYS A 93 10.50 -12.61 -4.51
N THR A 94 9.76 -12.76 -3.41
CA THR A 94 10.35 -13.15 -2.12
C THR A 94 9.48 -14.19 -1.42
N GLU A 95 10.11 -15.09 -0.65
CA GLU A 95 9.41 -15.98 0.27
C GLU A 95 9.12 -15.29 1.63
N LEU A 96 9.51 -14.03 1.75
CA LEU A 96 9.34 -13.26 2.96
C LEU A 96 7.86 -12.95 3.19
N PRO A 97 7.31 -13.15 4.39
CA PRO A 97 5.98 -12.66 4.73
C PRO A 97 5.85 -11.16 4.50
N VAL A 98 4.89 -10.78 3.65
CA VAL A 98 4.60 -9.39 3.28
C VAL A 98 3.33 -8.96 4.00
N ILE A 99 3.41 -7.87 4.74
CA ILE A 99 2.30 -7.29 5.50
C ILE A 99 1.90 -5.98 4.85
N ALA A 100 0.67 -5.88 4.38
CA ALA A 100 0.10 -4.63 3.88
C ALA A 100 -0.32 -3.75 5.06
N SER A 101 -0.02 -2.46 4.96
CA SER A 101 -0.43 -1.46 5.94
C SER A 101 -1.37 -0.46 5.27
N ILE A 102 -2.60 -0.37 5.77
CA ILE A 102 -3.63 0.55 5.28
C ILE A 102 -4.08 1.47 6.40
N ASN A 103 -4.24 2.75 6.09
CA ASN A 103 -4.73 3.76 7.01
C ASN A 103 -6.02 4.38 6.46
N CYS A 104 -7.14 4.03 7.09
CA CYS A 104 -8.48 4.47 6.71
C CYS A 104 -8.94 5.59 7.65
N VAL A 105 -9.42 6.68 7.09
CA VAL A 105 -9.95 7.83 7.85
C VAL A 105 -11.47 7.83 7.89
N VAL A 106 -12.11 7.28 6.86
CA VAL A 106 -13.58 7.28 6.72
C VAL A 106 -14.11 5.86 6.80
N ASP A 107 -15.12 5.67 7.64
CA ASP A 107 -15.85 4.41 7.76
C ASP A 107 -16.80 4.21 6.56
N LYS A 108 -16.23 3.83 5.42
CA LYS A 108 -16.96 3.48 4.19
C LYS A 108 -16.60 2.07 3.74
N GLY A 109 -17.57 1.35 3.21
CA GLY A 109 -17.45 -0.04 2.78
C GLY A 109 -16.34 -0.35 1.77
N ASP A 110 -15.87 0.66 1.05
CA ASP A 110 -14.79 0.54 0.04
C ASP A 110 -13.49 -0.05 0.60
N TRP A 111 -13.19 0.21 1.88
CA TRP A 111 -11.98 -0.33 2.53
C TRP A 111 -12.07 -1.82 2.85
N ILE A 112 -13.28 -2.34 3.08
CA ILE A 112 -13.49 -3.78 3.31
C ILE A 112 -13.20 -4.53 2.01
N GLU A 113 -13.72 -4.03 0.89
CA GLU A 113 -13.47 -4.59 -0.43
C GLU A 113 -11.96 -4.54 -0.77
N TYR A 114 -11.33 -3.41 -0.51
CA TYR A 114 -9.90 -3.23 -0.75
C TYR A 114 -9.03 -4.13 0.12
N ALA A 115 -9.32 -4.23 1.41
CA ALA A 115 -8.64 -5.15 2.32
C ALA A 115 -8.82 -6.61 1.90
N THR A 116 -10.01 -6.96 1.40
CA THR A 116 -10.29 -8.31 0.87
C THR A 116 -9.46 -8.59 -0.39
N ALA A 117 -9.28 -7.60 -1.26
CA ALA A 117 -8.45 -7.73 -2.46
C ALA A 117 -6.95 -7.88 -2.14
N LEU A 118 -6.49 -7.36 -0.99
CA LEU A 118 -5.12 -7.48 -0.50
C LEU A 118 -4.82 -8.83 0.17
N ALA A 119 -5.85 -9.49 0.68
CA ALA A 119 -5.71 -10.77 1.37
C ALA A 119 -5.48 -11.92 0.39
#